data_b873f594bab96027984047b36a7af781
#
_entry.id   b873f594bab96027984047b36a7af781
#
_cell.length_a   1.000
_cell.length_b   1.000
_cell.length_c   1.000
_cell.angle_alpha   90.00
_cell.angle_beta   90.00
_cell.angle_gamma   90.00
#
_symmetry.space_group_name_H-M   'P 1'
#
loop_
_entity.id
_entity.type
_entity.pdbx_description
1 polymer ?
#
loop_
_entity_poly.entity_id
_entity_poly.type
_entity_poly.pdbx_seq_one_letter_code
_entity_poly.pdbx_strand_id
1 'polypeptide(L)'
;KNFGLYRERTGALIVCASDAEKLVDIRSQLASIARNLWSTPPAHGAAVVAQILGDEELKALWLDELEGMRLRVASLRRGLVEALAPHGLSERFAHVAEQRGMFSYTGLSPLQVQRLREEFSVYMVGSGRANVAGLDASRLDQLADAIARVCVN
;
A
#
# COMPACT_ATOMS: atom_id res chain seq x y z
N LYS A 1 6.64 -2.12 0.53
CA LYS A 1 7.50 -1.67 1.64
C LYS A 1 7.54 -2.76 2.72
N ASN A 2 8.25 -3.81 2.41
CA ASN A 2 8.42 -4.95 3.30
C ASN A 2 8.93 -4.52 4.67
N PHE A 3 8.31 -4.94 5.76
CA PHE A 3 8.65 -4.56 7.15
C PHE A 3 8.73 -3.03 7.40
N GLY A 4 8.09 -2.19 6.61
CA GLY A 4 8.26 -0.74 6.69
C GLY A 4 9.63 -0.21 6.23
N LEU A 5 10.52 -1.07 5.78
CA LEU A 5 11.88 -0.74 5.33
C LEU A 5 11.85 -0.09 3.94
N TYR A 6 11.64 1.22 3.89
CA TYR A 6 11.40 1.93 2.63
C TYR A 6 12.64 2.06 1.74
N ARG A 7 13.77 2.49 2.31
CA ARG A 7 15.01 2.78 1.59
C ARG A 7 15.93 1.58 1.44
N GLU A 8 15.78 0.58 2.29
CA GLU A 8 16.61 -0.62 2.30
C GLU A 8 16.42 -1.52 1.09
N ARG A 9 15.38 -1.28 0.29
CA ARG A 9 15.06 -2.03 -0.92
C ARG A 9 14.97 -3.54 -0.70
N THR A 10 14.57 -3.95 0.51
CA THR A 10 14.47 -5.35 0.92
C THR A 10 13.23 -6.01 0.31
N GLY A 11 13.42 -7.16 -0.28
CA GLY A 11 12.36 -7.98 -0.86
C GLY A 11 12.87 -9.37 -1.19
N ALA A 12 12.00 -10.22 -1.70
CA ALA A 12 12.34 -11.56 -2.14
C ALA A 12 11.74 -11.84 -3.52
N LEU A 13 12.52 -12.47 -4.38
CA LEU A 13 12.06 -13.04 -5.64
C LEU A 13 11.94 -14.55 -5.46
N ILE A 14 10.75 -15.08 -5.68
CA ILE A 14 10.47 -16.51 -5.62
C ILE A 14 10.16 -16.98 -7.04
N VAL A 15 10.90 -17.98 -7.50
CA VAL A 15 10.68 -18.60 -8.81
C VAL A 15 10.27 -20.05 -8.62
N CYS A 16 9.16 -20.43 -9.23
CA CYS A 16 8.65 -21.79 -9.26
C CYS A 16 8.82 -22.37 -10.67
N ALA A 17 9.36 -23.57 -10.77
CA ALA A 17 9.43 -24.31 -12.02
C ALA A 17 9.07 -25.79 -11.77
N SER A 18 8.58 -26.46 -12.81
CA SER A 18 8.24 -27.90 -12.76
C SER A 18 9.45 -28.82 -12.75
N ASP A 19 10.63 -28.30 -13.05
CA ASP A 19 11.87 -29.02 -13.19
C ASP A 19 12.97 -28.39 -12.32
N ALA A 20 13.54 -29.17 -11.41
CA ALA A 20 14.56 -28.73 -10.49
C ALA A 20 15.87 -28.30 -11.18
N GLU A 21 16.24 -28.94 -12.29
CA GLU A 21 17.46 -28.59 -13.05
C GLU A 21 17.33 -27.20 -13.64
N LYS A 22 16.15 -26.83 -14.15
CA LYS A 22 15.86 -25.48 -14.65
C LYS A 22 15.97 -24.41 -13.56
N LEU A 23 15.66 -24.74 -12.31
CA LEU A 23 15.84 -23.80 -11.21
C LEU A 23 17.31 -23.45 -10.96
N VAL A 24 18.23 -24.40 -11.16
CA VAL A 24 19.67 -24.16 -11.06
C VAL A 24 20.12 -23.15 -12.12
N ASP A 25 19.69 -23.35 -13.36
CA ASP A 25 20.02 -22.45 -14.47
C ASP A 25 19.43 -21.07 -14.25
N ILE A 26 18.15 -20.97 -13.88
CA ILE A 26 17.48 -19.71 -13.58
C ILE A 26 18.21 -18.96 -12.45
N ARG A 27 18.58 -19.66 -11.37
CA ARG A 27 19.32 -19.07 -10.26
C ARG A 27 20.67 -18.50 -10.71
N SER A 28 21.40 -19.23 -11.58
CA SER A 28 22.69 -18.78 -12.10
C SER A 28 22.55 -17.51 -12.94
N GLN A 29 21.52 -17.44 -13.80
CA GLN A 29 21.23 -16.27 -14.61
C GLN A 29 20.81 -15.06 -13.76
N LEU A 30 19.95 -15.27 -12.76
CA LEU A 30 19.55 -14.22 -11.82
C LEU A 30 20.75 -13.67 -11.04
N ALA A 31 21.65 -14.54 -10.58
CA ALA A 31 22.89 -14.13 -9.90
C ALA A 31 23.80 -13.31 -10.81
N SER A 32 23.93 -13.71 -12.08
CA SER A 32 24.71 -12.96 -13.08
C SER A 32 24.12 -11.58 -13.35
N ILE A 33 22.79 -11.49 -13.52
CA ILE A 33 22.08 -10.22 -13.70
C ILE A 33 22.27 -9.32 -12.48
N ALA A 34 22.07 -9.86 -11.28
CA ALA A 34 22.26 -9.12 -10.04
C ALA A 34 23.68 -8.55 -9.91
N ARG A 35 24.67 -9.38 -10.22
CA ARG A 35 26.07 -8.95 -10.21
C ARG A 35 26.37 -7.82 -11.19
N ASN A 36 25.79 -7.88 -12.38
CA ASN A 36 25.96 -6.84 -13.40
C ASN A 36 25.27 -5.52 -13.04
N LEU A 37 24.10 -5.59 -12.35
CA LEU A 37 23.32 -4.41 -12.00
C LEU A 37 23.89 -3.66 -10.79
N TRP A 38 24.30 -4.35 -9.73
CA TRP A 38 24.70 -3.74 -8.46
C TRP A 38 25.86 -4.46 -7.73
N SER A 39 26.45 -5.48 -8.33
CA SER A 39 27.59 -6.23 -7.80
C SER A 39 27.31 -6.89 -6.45
N THR A 40 27.47 -6.16 -5.36
CA THR A 40 27.18 -6.63 -3.99
C THR A 40 26.10 -5.77 -3.38
N PRO A 41 24.87 -6.29 -3.23
CA PRO A 41 23.78 -5.54 -2.62
C PRO A 41 24.01 -5.31 -1.12
N PRO A 42 23.46 -4.23 -0.52
CA PRO A 42 23.53 -4.01 0.93
C PRO A 42 22.76 -5.13 1.66
N ALA A 43 23.33 -5.60 2.78
CA ALA A 43 22.77 -6.70 3.56
C ALA A 43 21.89 -6.24 4.74
N HIS A 44 21.96 -4.97 5.12
CA HIS A 44 21.32 -4.44 6.34
C HIS A 44 19.83 -4.74 6.41
N GLY A 45 19.06 -4.39 5.36
CA GLY A 45 17.61 -4.62 5.37
C GLY A 45 17.23 -6.10 5.48
N ALA A 46 17.95 -6.99 4.79
CA ALA A 46 17.73 -8.43 4.90
C ALA A 46 18.11 -8.98 6.28
N ALA A 47 19.19 -8.46 6.90
CA ALA A 47 19.59 -8.83 8.25
C ALA A 47 18.55 -8.44 9.29
N VAL A 48 17.97 -7.23 9.20
CA VAL A 48 16.86 -6.79 10.08
C VAL A 48 15.67 -7.75 9.97
N VAL A 49 15.25 -8.12 8.76
CA VAL A 49 14.14 -9.07 8.57
C VAL A 49 14.49 -10.45 9.14
N ALA A 50 15.70 -10.94 8.89
CA ALA A 50 16.14 -12.23 9.40
C ALA A 50 16.19 -12.26 10.94
N GLN A 51 16.63 -11.17 11.57
CA GLN A 51 16.66 -11.03 13.04
C GLN A 51 15.24 -11.10 13.62
N ILE A 52 14.30 -10.34 13.05
CA ILE A 52 12.90 -10.30 13.53
C ILE A 52 12.23 -11.68 13.35
N LEU A 53 12.42 -12.33 12.21
CA LEU A 53 11.77 -13.60 11.92
C LEU A 53 12.45 -14.80 12.63
N GLY A 54 13.72 -14.66 13.01
CA GLY A 54 14.50 -15.68 13.70
C GLY A 54 14.34 -15.67 15.23
N ASP A 55 13.71 -14.64 15.79
CA ASP A 55 13.47 -14.48 17.23
C ASP A 55 11.96 -14.49 17.49
N GLU A 56 11.49 -15.43 18.32
CA GLU A 56 10.05 -15.63 18.54
C GLU A 56 9.38 -14.43 19.25
N GLU A 57 10.09 -13.73 20.13
CA GLU A 57 9.55 -12.55 20.82
C GLU A 57 9.42 -11.37 19.87
N LEU A 58 10.46 -11.08 19.07
CA LEU A 58 10.43 -10.02 18.08
C LEU A 58 9.40 -10.29 16.97
N LYS A 59 9.27 -11.55 16.56
CA LYS A 59 8.28 -11.97 15.58
C LYS A 59 6.85 -11.80 16.09
N ALA A 60 6.60 -12.16 17.35
CA ALA A 60 5.28 -11.99 17.97
C ALA A 60 4.91 -10.49 18.06
N LEU A 61 5.85 -9.64 18.51
CA LEU A 61 5.67 -8.19 18.57
C LEU A 61 5.38 -7.61 17.18
N TRP A 62 6.16 -8.00 16.17
CA TRP A 62 5.95 -7.57 14.79
C TRP A 62 4.58 -7.96 14.24
N LEU A 63 4.12 -9.20 14.52
CA LEU A 63 2.80 -9.66 14.07
C LEU A 63 1.65 -8.87 14.72
N ASP A 64 1.76 -8.54 15.99
CA ASP A 64 0.77 -7.74 16.71
C ASP A 64 0.68 -6.31 16.16
N GLU A 65 1.82 -5.64 15.97
CA GLU A 65 1.86 -4.32 15.37
C GLU A 65 1.33 -4.30 13.92
N LEU A 66 1.67 -5.32 13.13
CA LEU A 66 1.19 -5.48 11.76
C LEU A 66 -0.33 -5.64 11.71
N GLU A 67 -0.90 -6.45 12.63
CA GLU A 67 -2.35 -6.63 12.73
C GLU A 67 -3.05 -5.33 13.14
N GLY A 68 -2.50 -4.57 14.08
CA GLY A 68 -3.01 -3.26 14.46
C GLY A 68 -3.05 -2.29 13.26
N MET A 69 -1.97 -2.22 12.47
CA MET A 69 -1.91 -1.41 11.25
C MET A 69 -2.94 -1.88 10.20
N ARG A 70 -3.06 -3.20 10.00
CA ARG A 70 -4.03 -3.79 9.06
C ARG A 70 -5.46 -3.43 9.44
N LEU A 71 -5.83 -3.58 10.71
CA LEU A 71 -7.16 -3.26 11.23
C LEU A 71 -7.48 -1.77 11.06
N ARG A 72 -6.51 -0.90 11.38
CA ARG A 72 -6.65 0.55 11.19
C ARG A 72 -6.93 0.91 9.74
N VAL A 73 -6.14 0.38 8.79
CA VAL A 73 -6.34 0.66 7.36
C VAL A 73 -7.70 0.13 6.87
N ALA A 74 -8.10 -1.06 7.29
CA ALA A 74 -9.40 -1.62 6.95
C ALA A 74 -10.57 -0.78 7.50
N SER A 75 -10.43 -0.26 8.72
CA SER A 75 -11.43 0.65 9.33
C SER A 75 -11.53 1.96 8.55
N LEU A 76 -10.41 2.57 8.17
CA LEU A 76 -10.39 3.81 7.38
C LEU A 76 -11.04 3.64 6.01
N ARG A 77 -10.86 2.49 5.37
CA ARG A 77 -11.51 2.17 4.09
C ARG A 77 -13.02 2.10 4.22
N ARG A 78 -13.52 1.35 5.20
CA ARG A 78 -14.95 1.24 5.47
C ARG A 78 -15.53 2.58 5.87
N GLY A 79 -14.90 3.28 6.81
CA GLY A 79 -15.36 4.58 7.27
C GLY A 79 -15.45 5.63 6.16
N LEU A 80 -14.53 5.61 5.19
CA LEU A 80 -14.63 6.51 4.03
C LEU A 80 -15.86 6.19 3.16
N VAL A 81 -16.14 4.91 2.88
CA VAL A 81 -17.30 4.51 2.09
C VAL A 81 -18.60 4.79 2.83
N GLU A 82 -18.62 4.58 4.15
CA GLU A 82 -19.75 4.93 5.03
C GLU A 82 -20.01 6.45 5.05
N ALA A 83 -18.96 7.26 5.16
CA ALA A 83 -19.07 8.72 5.11
C ALA A 83 -19.55 9.24 3.74
N LEU A 84 -19.33 8.50 2.66
CA LEU A 84 -19.83 8.84 1.33
C LEU A 84 -21.30 8.47 1.10
N ALA A 85 -21.90 7.64 1.97
CA ALA A 85 -23.29 7.18 1.83
C ALA A 85 -24.32 8.32 1.84
N PRO A 86 -24.25 9.33 2.73
CA PRO A 86 -25.20 10.45 2.72
C PRO A 86 -25.18 11.28 1.42
N HIS A 87 -24.10 11.17 0.65
CA HIS A 87 -23.92 11.86 -0.64
C HIS A 87 -24.35 10.99 -1.84
N GLY A 88 -24.87 9.76 -1.62
CA GLY A 88 -25.27 8.84 -2.68
C GLY A 88 -24.08 8.22 -3.44
N LEU A 89 -22.86 8.24 -2.85
CA LEU A 89 -21.64 7.80 -3.52
C LEU A 89 -21.09 6.47 -3.02
N SER A 90 -21.74 5.80 -2.07
CA SER A 90 -21.23 4.55 -1.49
C SER A 90 -21.03 3.44 -2.54
N GLU A 91 -21.94 3.26 -3.49
CA GLU A 91 -21.78 2.26 -4.55
C GLU A 91 -20.59 2.56 -5.47
N ARG A 92 -20.43 3.84 -5.86
CA ARG A 92 -19.31 4.26 -6.70
C ARG A 92 -17.96 3.97 -6.07
N PHE A 93 -17.86 4.08 -4.75
CA PHE A 93 -16.63 3.90 -3.99
C PHE A 93 -16.56 2.57 -3.22
N ALA A 94 -17.54 1.67 -3.37
CA ALA A 94 -17.59 0.37 -2.66
C ALA A 94 -16.29 -0.43 -2.80
N HIS A 95 -15.69 -0.41 -3.99
CA HIS A 95 -14.42 -1.07 -4.28
C HIS A 95 -13.27 -0.62 -3.37
N VAL A 96 -13.32 0.59 -2.80
CA VAL A 96 -12.30 1.09 -1.87
C VAL A 96 -12.31 0.27 -0.57
N ALA A 97 -13.47 -0.13 -0.07
CA ALA A 97 -13.59 -0.98 1.12
C ALA A 97 -13.04 -2.40 0.90
N GLU A 98 -13.14 -2.92 -0.32
CA GLU A 98 -12.71 -4.27 -0.68
C GLU A 98 -11.22 -4.37 -1.00
N GLN A 99 -10.58 -3.27 -1.41
CA GLN A 99 -9.15 -3.23 -1.71
C GLN A 99 -8.30 -3.48 -0.47
N ARG A 100 -7.07 -3.95 -0.69
CA ARG A 100 -6.11 -4.27 0.37
C ARG A 100 -4.83 -3.44 0.23
N GLY A 101 -4.04 -3.41 1.30
CA GLY A 101 -2.80 -2.63 1.36
C GLY A 101 -3.04 -1.16 1.64
N MET A 102 -1.99 -0.35 1.65
CA MET A 102 -2.03 1.05 2.07
C MET A 102 -2.52 2.03 1.00
N PHE A 103 -2.61 1.60 -0.25
CA PHE A 103 -3.05 2.44 -1.36
C PHE A 103 -4.43 2.03 -1.88
N SER A 104 -5.16 3.02 -2.39
CA SER A 104 -6.41 2.83 -3.10
C SER A 104 -6.41 3.61 -4.41
N TYR A 105 -7.02 3.04 -5.42
CA TYR A 105 -7.38 3.77 -6.63
C TYR A 105 -8.85 4.19 -6.50
N THR A 106 -9.09 5.49 -6.47
CA THR A 106 -10.42 6.05 -6.17
C THR A 106 -11.32 6.16 -7.40
N GLY A 107 -10.76 6.11 -8.60
CA GLY A 107 -11.50 6.35 -9.85
C GLY A 107 -11.84 7.83 -10.10
N LEU A 108 -11.30 8.75 -9.30
CA LEU A 108 -11.41 10.19 -9.56
C LEU A 108 -10.59 10.59 -10.78
N SER A 109 -11.15 11.45 -11.63
CA SER A 109 -10.46 12.00 -12.79
C SER A 109 -9.36 12.99 -12.38
N PRO A 110 -8.36 13.26 -13.24
CA PRO A 110 -7.35 14.27 -12.97
C PRO A 110 -7.92 15.65 -12.65
N LEU A 111 -9.01 16.04 -13.28
CA LEU A 111 -9.70 17.31 -13.02
C LEU A 111 -10.33 17.33 -11.61
N GLN A 112 -10.99 16.24 -11.21
CA GLN A 112 -11.55 16.11 -9.86
C GLN A 112 -10.47 16.14 -8.79
N VAL A 113 -9.32 15.49 -9.04
CA VAL A 113 -8.15 15.54 -8.15
C VAL A 113 -7.58 16.95 -8.06
N GLN A 114 -7.53 17.68 -9.17
CA GLN A 114 -7.09 19.07 -9.18
C GLN A 114 -8.03 19.94 -8.34
N ARG A 115 -9.35 19.81 -8.52
CA ARG A 115 -10.36 20.53 -7.72
C ARG A 115 -10.26 20.21 -6.23
N LEU A 116 -10.05 18.93 -5.87
CA LEU A 116 -9.83 18.54 -4.46
C LEU A 116 -8.66 19.30 -3.85
N ARG A 117 -7.57 19.49 -4.57
CA ARG A 117 -6.41 20.23 -4.12
C ARG A 117 -6.68 21.74 -4.00
N GLU A 118 -7.29 22.34 -5.01
CA GLU A 118 -7.46 23.79 -5.14
C GLU A 118 -8.60 24.32 -4.25
N GLU A 119 -9.72 23.59 -4.19
CA GLU A 119 -10.92 24.02 -3.47
C GLU A 119 -10.95 23.54 -2.01
N PHE A 120 -10.33 22.37 -1.71
CA PHE A 120 -10.48 21.70 -0.42
C PHE A 120 -9.16 21.37 0.28
N SER A 121 -8.01 21.72 -0.29
CA SER A 121 -6.67 21.39 0.25
C SER A 121 -6.47 19.88 0.49
N VAL A 122 -7.10 19.03 -0.32
CA VAL A 122 -6.93 17.58 -0.29
C VAL A 122 -5.91 17.17 -1.35
N TYR A 123 -4.78 16.64 -0.89
CA TYR A 123 -3.63 16.32 -1.74
C TYR A 123 -3.57 14.83 -2.02
N MET A 124 -3.66 14.46 -3.29
CA MET A 124 -3.48 13.09 -3.77
C MET A 124 -2.80 13.07 -5.14
N VAL A 125 -2.39 11.90 -5.58
CA VAL A 125 -1.73 11.75 -6.90
C VAL A 125 -2.75 11.97 -8.02
N GLY A 126 -2.36 12.71 -9.05
CA GLY A 126 -3.24 13.09 -10.17
C GLY A 126 -3.91 11.92 -10.90
N SER A 127 -3.39 10.69 -10.75
CA SER A 127 -4.02 9.46 -11.25
C SER A 127 -5.23 8.99 -10.43
N GLY A 128 -5.60 9.67 -9.34
CA GLY A 128 -6.66 9.21 -8.43
C GLY A 128 -6.21 8.16 -7.41
N ARG A 129 -4.89 7.88 -7.32
CA ARG A 129 -4.36 6.99 -6.29
C ARG A 129 -4.20 7.74 -4.96
N ALA A 130 -4.81 7.21 -3.91
CA ALA A 130 -4.74 7.73 -2.55
C ALA A 130 -3.96 6.79 -1.62
N ASN A 131 -3.29 7.37 -0.61
CA ASN A 131 -2.73 6.61 0.50
C ASN A 131 -3.76 6.56 1.65
N VAL A 132 -4.41 5.42 1.81
CA VAL A 132 -5.44 5.24 2.85
C VAL A 132 -4.84 5.30 4.25
N ALA A 133 -3.61 4.85 4.44
CA ALA A 133 -2.94 4.90 5.74
C ALA A 133 -2.69 6.34 6.22
N GLY A 134 -2.71 7.33 5.31
CA GLY A 134 -2.59 8.75 5.64
C GLY A 134 -3.90 9.44 5.98
N LEU A 135 -5.04 8.73 5.96
CA LEU A 135 -6.32 9.30 6.34
C LEU A 135 -6.41 9.49 7.86
N ASP A 136 -7.13 10.54 8.25
CA ASP A 136 -7.51 10.80 9.63
C ASP A 136 -8.97 10.37 9.83
N ALA A 137 -9.22 9.44 10.75
CA ALA A 137 -10.56 8.93 11.04
C ALA A 137 -11.53 10.05 11.48
N SER A 138 -11.05 11.07 12.17
CA SER A 138 -11.88 12.20 12.64
C SER A 138 -12.29 13.16 11.52
N ARG A 139 -11.71 13.03 10.32
CA ARG A 139 -11.93 13.92 9.18
C ARG A 139 -12.54 13.23 7.96
N LEU A 140 -13.05 12.01 8.12
CA LEU A 140 -13.63 11.25 7.00
C LEU A 140 -14.86 11.91 6.43
N ASP A 141 -15.72 12.46 7.26
CA ASP A 141 -16.93 13.19 6.81
C ASP A 141 -16.56 14.43 6.00
N GLN A 142 -15.56 15.19 6.47
CA GLN A 142 -15.06 16.36 5.74
C GLN A 142 -14.46 15.98 4.38
N LEU A 143 -13.73 14.87 4.34
CA LEU A 143 -13.18 14.35 3.09
C LEU A 143 -14.28 13.86 2.15
N ALA A 144 -15.29 13.17 2.67
CA ALA A 144 -16.44 12.70 1.90
C ALA A 144 -17.23 13.87 1.28
N ASP A 145 -17.47 14.96 2.04
CA ASP A 145 -18.10 16.17 1.53
C ASP A 145 -17.28 16.79 0.38
N ALA A 146 -15.95 16.89 0.52
CA ALA A 146 -15.07 17.39 -0.53
C ALA A 146 -15.13 16.53 -1.79
N ILE A 147 -15.08 15.18 -1.63
CA ILE A 147 -15.20 14.24 -2.75
C ILE A 147 -16.57 14.40 -3.43
N ALA A 148 -17.64 14.50 -2.68
CA ALA A 148 -18.98 14.66 -3.22
C ALA A 148 -19.09 15.92 -4.09
N ARG A 149 -18.59 17.06 -3.61
CA ARG A 149 -18.60 18.34 -4.34
C ARG A 149 -17.83 18.31 -5.67
N VAL A 150 -16.74 17.56 -5.74
CA VAL A 150 -16.01 17.43 -7.01
C VAL A 150 -16.57 16.35 -7.94
N CYS A 151 -17.43 15.47 -7.41
CA CYS A 151 -18.12 14.45 -8.21
C CYS A 151 -19.41 14.95 -8.86
N VAL A 152 -20.01 16.01 -8.33
CA VAL A 152 -21.12 16.72 -8.98
C VAL A 152 -20.54 17.66 -10.03
N ASN A 153 -21.00 17.54 -11.26
CA ASN A 153 -20.61 18.41 -12.38
C ASN A 153 -21.13 19.84 -12.20
#